data_13e9e5378f6af58b9ac0a49922e1a8f8
#
_entry.id   13e9e5378f6af58b9ac0a49922e1a8f8
#
_cell.length_a   1.000
_cell.length_b   1.000
_cell.length_c   1.000
_cell.angle_alpha   90.00
_cell.angle_beta   90.00
_cell.angle_gamma   90.00
#
_symmetry.space_group_name_H-M   'P 1'
#
loop_
_entity.id
_entity.type
_entity.pdbx_description
1 polymer ?
#
loop_
_entity_poly.entity_id
_entity_poly.type
_entity_poly.pdbx_seq_one_letter_code
_entity_poly.pdbx_strand_id
1 'polypeptide(L)'
;SSLVGSEMCIRDRFNNARQKQENQIKAIRSYISQRVDYIVFSPIVEDGWETVLQEAKEADIPVIVMDRNVSCDPSLYTAWVGSDFTEEGRNAARWLEEDLKGKKFDQKETVHIVVLRGTSNASATLGRTKGFAEIAKTHPNWEILDSDDADFTTAKGREVMEKYLQKYKDIDVVVSQNDDMTFGAIEAIRAAGKTTGTGGDITLISFDGTRSALEKVKSGVINVDIECNPLQGTYIQEIINRLEDGESVDKINYVEEKVYTQKNVLSVLGDRVY
;
A
#
# COMPACT_ATOMS: atom_id res chain seq x y z
N SER A 1 -48.91 0.05 -16.89
CA SER A 1 -48.29 0.72 -15.75
C SER A 1 -46.78 0.65 -15.92
N SER A 2 -46.23 1.77 -16.29
CA SER A 2 -44.79 1.97 -16.43
C SER A 2 -44.15 1.97 -15.06
N LEU A 3 -43.31 1.00 -14.78
CA LEU A 3 -42.30 1.13 -13.75
C LEU A 3 -41.26 2.10 -14.27
N VAL A 4 -41.33 3.31 -13.80
CA VAL A 4 -40.24 4.30 -13.87
C VAL A 4 -39.13 3.71 -13.04
N GLY A 5 -37.94 3.49 -13.63
CA GLY A 5 -36.77 3.09 -12.93
C GLY A 5 -36.51 4.08 -11.78
N SER A 6 -36.41 3.56 -10.59
CA SER A 6 -35.93 4.34 -9.45
C SER A 6 -34.50 4.77 -9.77
N GLU A 7 -34.35 6.05 -10.16
CA GLU A 7 -33.05 6.68 -10.06
C GLU A 7 -32.65 6.59 -8.58
N MET A 8 -31.69 5.72 -8.29
CA MET A 8 -31.13 5.61 -6.95
C MET A 8 -30.45 6.95 -6.65
N CYS A 9 -31.09 7.78 -5.81
CA CYS A 9 -30.49 9.03 -5.32
C CYS A 9 -29.35 8.64 -4.36
N ILE A 10 -28.16 8.41 -4.89
CA ILE A 10 -26.95 8.22 -4.07
C ILE A 10 -26.65 9.57 -3.41
N ARG A 11 -26.71 9.60 -2.09
CA ARG A 11 -26.24 10.72 -1.27
C ARG A 11 -24.95 10.31 -0.60
N ASP A 12 -23.83 10.66 -1.20
CA ASP A 12 -22.53 10.42 -0.61
C ASP A 12 -22.27 11.41 0.53
N ARG A 13 -21.76 10.88 1.63
CA ARG A 13 -21.28 11.65 2.77
C ARG A 13 -19.82 11.30 3.02
N PHE A 14 -18.94 12.26 2.79
CA PHE A 14 -17.51 12.10 2.98
C PHE A 14 -17.04 12.73 4.28
N ASN A 15 -16.16 12.02 5.01
CA ASN A 15 -15.49 12.53 6.19
C ASN A 15 -13.98 12.28 6.09
N ASN A 16 -13.18 13.35 6.19
CA ASN A 16 -11.74 13.26 6.25
C ASN A 16 -11.30 13.22 7.72
N ALA A 17 -10.86 12.06 8.19
CA ALA A 17 -10.42 11.84 9.56
C ALA A 17 -9.05 12.44 9.90
N ARG A 18 -8.34 13.04 8.93
CA ARG A 18 -7.03 13.70 9.10
C ARG A 18 -6.00 12.77 9.75
N GLN A 19 -5.92 11.54 9.29
CA GLN A 19 -5.00 10.50 9.79
C GLN A 19 -5.13 10.23 11.31
N LYS A 20 -6.36 10.31 11.84
CA LYS A 20 -6.63 10.02 13.26
C LYS A 20 -7.74 8.99 13.39
N GLN A 21 -7.43 7.83 13.99
CA GLN A 21 -8.39 6.75 14.23
C GLN A 21 -9.61 7.21 15.03
N GLU A 22 -9.39 8.03 16.07
CA GLU A 22 -10.49 8.57 16.89
C GLU A 22 -11.53 9.37 16.06
N ASN A 23 -11.06 10.07 15.00
CA ASN A 23 -11.94 10.79 14.11
C ASN A 23 -12.70 9.84 13.18
N GLN A 24 -12.07 8.74 12.73
CA GLN A 24 -12.75 7.70 11.97
C GLN A 24 -13.86 7.05 12.79
N ILE A 25 -13.57 6.67 14.05
CA ILE A 25 -14.57 6.10 14.96
C ILE A 25 -15.73 7.06 15.20
N LYS A 26 -15.46 8.36 15.41
CA LYS A 26 -16.50 9.39 15.53
C LYS A 26 -17.36 9.52 14.27
N ALA A 27 -16.73 9.46 13.10
CA ALA A 27 -17.43 9.53 11.81
C ALA A 27 -18.35 8.32 11.60
N ILE A 28 -17.86 7.11 11.88
CA ILE A 28 -18.66 5.88 11.78
C ILE A 28 -19.88 5.95 12.72
N ARG A 29 -19.69 6.36 13.99
CA ARG A 29 -20.81 6.56 14.93
C ARG A 29 -21.82 7.60 14.46
N SER A 30 -21.31 8.68 13.84
CA SER A 30 -22.18 9.68 13.22
C SER A 30 -23.01 9.10 12.08
N TYR A 31 -22.44 8.25 11.23
CA TYR A 31 -23.15 7.58 10.15
C TYR A 31 -24.17 6.57 10.69
N ILE A 32 -23.83 5.80 11.74
CA ILE A 32 -24.78 4.91 12.42
C ILE A 32 -25.98 5.68 12.93
N SER A 33 -25.77 6.82 13.61
CA SER A 33 -26.86 7.65 14.13
C SER A 33 -27.74 8.26 13.04
N GLN A 34 -27.18 8.47 11.84
CA GLN A 34 -27.89 8.97 10.67
C GLN A 34 -28.58 7.86 9.87
N ARG A 35 -28.41 6.60 10.26
CA ARG A 35 -28.97 5.44 9.60
C ARG A 35 -28.68 5.42 8.08
N VAL A 36 -27.39 5.54 7.74
CA VAL A 36 -26.95 5.40 6.35
C VAL A 36 -27.11 3.96 5.88
N ASP A 37 -27.26 3.75 4.58
CA ASP A 37 -27.46 2.41 4.00
C ASP A 37 -26.19 1.58 4.02
N TYR A 38 -25.03 2.20 3.83
CA TYR A 38 -23.71 1.58 3.82
C TYR A 38 -22.67 2.46 4.48
N ILE A 39 -21.69 1.86 5.14
CA ILE A 39 -20.48 2.53 5.61
C ILE A 39 -19.28 1.95 4.86
N VAL A 40 -18.49 2.81 4.21
CA VAL A 40 -17.23 2.45 3.56
C VAL A 40 -16.12 3.23 4.22
N PHE A 41 -15.06 2.57 4.67
CA PHE A 41 -13.92 3.26 5.28
C PHE A 41 -12.59 2.55 5.05
N SER A 42 -11.50 3.33 4.99
CA SER A 42 -10.12 2.85 4.96
C SER A 42 -9.50 3.06 6.33
N PRO A 43 -9.20 1.99 7.11
CA PRO A 43 -8.68 2.12 8.47
C PRO A 43 -7.23 2.64 8.45
N ILE A 44 -6.87 3.47 9.43
CA ILE A 44 -5.49 3.97 9.58
C ILE A 44 -4.56 2.87 10.11
N VAL A 45 -5.04 2.06 11.06
CA VAL A 45 -4.35 0.92 11.68
C VAL A 45 -5.28 -0.28 11.73
N GLU A 46 -4.74 -1.48 11.95
CA GLU A 46 -5.56 -2.71 11.98
C GLU A 46 -6.42 -2.85 13.23
N ASP A 47 -5.93 -2.38 14.38
CA ASP A 47 -6.52 -2.66 15.69
C ASP A 47 -7.55 -1.59 16.13
N GLY A 48 -8.44 -1.99 17.07
CA GLY A 48 -9.31 -1.06 17.81
C GLY A 48 -10.63 -0.72 17.12
N TRP A 49 -11.11 -1.59 16.23
CA TRP A 49 -12.33 -1.39 15.45
C TRP A 49 -13.53 -2.19 15.99
N GLU A 50 -13.32 -3.18 16.86
CA GLU A 50 -14.31 -4.15 17.30
C GLU A 50 -15.59 -3.47 17.80
N THR A 51 -15.46 -2.49 18.70
CA THR A 51 -16.61 -1.82 19.32
C THR A 51 -17.47 -1.10 18.31
N VAL A 52 -16.86 -0.25 17.46
CA VAL A 52 -17.62 0.58 16.51
C VAL A 52 -18.21 -0.25 15.37
N LEU A 53 -17.54 -1.34 14.96
CA LEU A 53 -18.07 -2.25 13.95
C LEU A 53 -19.19 -3.12 14.52
N GLN A 54 -19.12 -3.49 15.80
CA GLN A 54 -20.23 -4.13 16.50
C GLN A 54 -21.44 -3.18 16.59
N GLU A 55 -21.24 -1.90 16.91
CA GLU A 55 -22.30 -0.88 16.90
C GLU A 55 -22.98 -0.77 15.51
N ALA A 56 -22.21 -0.80 14.42
CA ALA A 56 -22.74 -0.77 13.06
C ALA A 56 -23.55 -2.04 12.73
N LYS A 57 -23.05 -3.21 13.13
CA LYS A 57 -23.73 -4.49 12.95
C LYS A 57 -25.06 -4.55 13.72
N GLU A 58 -25.11 -4.06 14.96
CA GLU A 58 -26.33 -3.95 15.76
C GLU A 58 -27.36 -2.99 15.18
N ALA A 59 -26.91 -2.02 14.39
CA ALA A 59 -27.76 -1.10 13.65
C ALA A 59 -28.19 -1.63 12.27
N ASP A 60 -27.83 -2.88 11.91
CA ASP A 60 -28.05 -3.51 10.62
C ASP A 60 -27.48 -2.72 9.44
N ILE A 61 -26.35 -2.00 9.63
CA ILE A 61 -25.67 -1.24 8.59
C ILE A 61 -24.49 -2.05 8.06
N PRO A 62 -24.50 -2.48 6.78
CA PRO A 62 -23.38 -3.14 6.15
C PRO A 62 -22.14 -2.24 6.12
N VAL A 63 -20.99 -2.81 6.48
CA VAL A 63 -19.70 -2.13 6.47
C VAL A 63 -18.79 -2.75 5.43
N ILE A 64 -18.27 -1.94 4.52
CA ILE A 64 -17.23 -2.32 3.55
C ILE A 64 -15.93 -1.67 3.98
N VAL A 65 -14.94 -2.50 4.32
CA VAL A 65 -13.59 -2.05 4.63
C VAL A 65 -12.81 -1.97 3.32
N MET A 66 -12.09 -0.89 3.09
CA MET A 66 -11.33 -0.71 1.86
C MET A 66 -9.86 -0.38 2.13
N ASP A 67 -9.00 -0.67 1.16
CA ASP A 67 -7.55 -0.43 1.19
C ASP A 67 -6.89 -1.22 2.33
N ARG A 68 -6.65 -0.60 3.47
CA ARG A 68 -6.08 -1.26 4.64
C ARG A 68 -7.11 -2.16 5.32
N ASN A 69 -6.64 -3.23 5.95
CA ASN A 69 -7.50 -4.19 6.62
C ASN A 69 -7.64 -3.87 8.13
N VAL A 70 -8.53 -4.62 8.79
CA VAL A 70 -8.75 -4.59 10.24
C VAL A 70 -8.48 -5.97 10.83
N SER A 71 -8.00 -6.02 12.07
CA SER A 71 -7.67 -7.28 12.78
C SER A 71 -8.85 -7.90 13.55
N CYS A 72 -10.02 -7.25 13.52
CA CYS A 72 -11.20 -7.73 14.25
C CYS A 72 -11.85 -8.96 13.60
N ASP A 73 -12.83 -9.57 14.32
CA ASP A 73 -13.61 -10.69 13.81
C ASP A 73 -14.26 -10.35 12.45
N PRO A 74 -14.03 -11.15 11.40
CA PRO A 74 -14.59 -10.92 10.08
C PRO A 74 -16.12 -10.83 10.02
N SER A 75 -16.83 -11.35 11.04
CA SER A 75 -18.29 -11.21 11.12
C SER A 75 -18.78 -9.79 11.40
N LEU A 76 -17.88 -8.87 11.75
CA LEU A 76 -18.19 -7.48 12.08
C LEU A 76 -18.24 -6.54 10.87
N TYR A 77 -17.81 -7.00 9.70
CA TYR A 77 -17.92 -6.24 8.46
C TYR A 77 -18.44 -7.13 7.32
N THR A 78 -18.99 -6.53 6.29
CA THR A 78 -19.62 -7.25 5.16
C THR A 78 -18.58 -7.78 4.19
N ALA A 79 -17.71 -6.90 3.71
CA ALA A 79 -16.65 -7.22 2.77
C ALA A 79 -15.42 -6.32 3.00
N TRP A 80 -14.29 -6.79 2.52
CA TRP A 80 -13.07 -6.01 2.39
C TRP A 80 -12.63 -5.99 0.92
N VAL A 81 -12.15 -4.82 0.46
CA VAL A 81 -11.61 -4.59 -0.89
C VAL A 81 -10.24 -3.96 -0.74
N GLY A 82 -9.23 -4.50 -1.36
CA GLY A 82 -7.89 -3.91 -1.30
C GLY A 82 -6.81 -4.76 -1.94
N SER A 83 -5.57 -4.39 -1.67
CA SER A 83 -4.36 -5.02 -2.18
C SER A 83 -3.94 -6.22 -1.34
N ASP A 84 -3.36 -7.25 -1.97
CA ASP A 84 -2.61 -8.27 -1.22
C ASP A 84 -1.22 -7.73 -0.85
N PHE A 85 -1.16 -6.96 0.23
CA PHE A 85 0.09 -6.37 0.71
C PHE A 85 1.20 -7.39 0.98
N THR A 86 0.86 -8.63 1.31
CA THR A 86 1.84 -9.70 1.49
C THR A 86 2.41 -10.13 0.13
N GLU A 87 1.56 -10.25 -0.87
CA GLU A 87 1.98 -10.56 -2.23
C GLU A 87 2.76 -9.41 -2.87
N GLU A 88 2.39 -8.14 -2.60
CA GLU A 88 3.21 -6.98 -2.99
C GLU A 88 4.64 -7.10 -2.44
N GLY A 89 4.79 -7.41 -1.15
CA GLY A 89 6.10 -7.63 -0.53
C GLY A 89 6.87 -8.78 -1.17
N ARG A 90 6.20 -9.90 -1.49
CA ARG A 90 6.82 -11.01 -2.22
C ARG A 90 7.25 -10.61 -3.63
N ASN A 91 6.42 -9.84 -4.33
CA ASN A 91 6.73 -9.36 -5.68
C ASN A 91 7.97 -8.46 -5.69
N ALA A 92 8.13 -7.61 -4.69
CA ALA A 92 9.33 -6.79 -4.51
C ALA A 92 10.59 -7.66 -4.34
N ALA A 93 10.52 -8.68 -3.49
CA ALA A 93 11.64 -9.58 -3.26
C ALA A 93 11.95 -10.48 -4.47
N ARG A 94 10.93 -11.03 -5.14
CA ARG A 94 11.11 -11.81 -6.40
C ARG A 94 11.73 -10.95 -7.49
N TRP A 95 11.29 -9.69 -7.61
CA TRP A 95 11.90 -8.79 -8.56
C TRP A 95 13.38 -8.57 -8.24
N LEU A 96 13.73 -8.34 -6.96
CA LEU A 96 15.12 -8.19 -6.54
C LEU A 96 15.95 -9.43 -6.85
N GLU A 97 15.42 -10.63 -6.58
CA GLU A 97 16.06 -11.91 -6.92
C GLU A 97 16.39 -11.97 -8.41
N GLU A 98 15.45 -11.63 -9.30
CA GLU A 98 15.68 -11.63 -10.75
C GLU A 98 16.64 -10.50 -11.18
N ASP A 99 16.55 -9.34 -10.57
CA ASP A 99 17.40 -8.19 -10.90
C ASP A 99 18.87 -8.41 -10.53
N LEU A 100 19.14 -9.15 -9.47
CA LEU A 100 20.49 -9.48 -9.04
C LEU A 100 21.15 -10.56 -9.90
N LYS A 101 20.36 -11.40 -10.61
CA LYS A 101 20.90 -12.44 -11.49
C LYS A 101 21.76 -11.84 -12.61
N GLY A 102 23.03 -12.25 -12.69
CA GLY A 102 23.96 -11.81 -13.72
C GLY A 102 24.47 -10.38 -13.58
N LYS A 103 24.16 -9.68 -12.50
CA LYS A 103 24.68 -8.34 -12.19
C LYS A 103 25.91 -8.40 -11.30
N LYS A 104 26.55 -7.23 -11.12
CA LYS A 104 27.70 -7.03 -10.20
C LYS A 104 27.41 -7.55 -8.78
N PHE A 105 26.16 -7.54 -8.35
CA PHE A 105 25.72 -8.01 -7.06
C PHE A 105 25.60 -9.54 -6.92
N ASP A 106 25.43 -10.27 -8.03
CA ASP A 106 25.35 -11.74 -8.03
C ASP A 106 26.66 -12.38 -7.52
N GLN A 107 27.78 -11.65 -7.63
CA GLN A 107 29.09 -12.04 -7.14
C GLN A 107 29.46 -11.40 -5.79
N LYS A 108 28.58 -10.60 -5.19
CA LYS A 108 28.80 -9.96 -3.91
C LYS A 108 28.55 -10.99 -2.79
N GLU A 109 29.47 -11.06 -1.82
CA GLU A 109 29.31 -11.95 -0.67
C GLU A 109 28.05 -11.62 0.14
N THR A 110 27.73 -10.33 0.29
CA THR A 110 26.55 -9.86 1.03
C THR A 110 25.87 -8.72 0.30
N VAL A 111 24.54 -8.74 0.20
CA VAL A 111 23.69 -7.65 -0.30
C VAL A 111 23.08 -6.93 0.90
N HIS A 112 23.46 -5.69 1.10
CA HIS A 112 23.03 -4.88 2.23
C HIS A 112 21.71 -4.12 1.88
N ILE A 113 20.67 -4.45 2.61
CA ILE A 113 19.32 -3.94 2.39
C ILE A 113 18.89 -3.07 3.57
N VAL A 114 18.30 -1.91 3.31
CA VAL A 114 17.58 -1.14 4.33
C VAL A 114 16.12 -0.98 3.94
N VAL A 115 15.23 -0.91 4.93
CA VAL A 115 13.78 -0.84 4.71
C VAL A 115 13.24 0.44 5.34
N LEU A 116 12.59 1.27 4.53
CA LEU A 116 11.73 2.36 5.00
C LEU A 116 10.31 1.83 5.12
N ARG A 117 9.86 1.60 6.36
CA ARG A 117 8.52 1.09 6.62
C ARG A 117 7.49 2.21 6.67
N GLY A 118 6.25 1.87 6.37
CA GLY A 118 5.11 2.77 6.54
C GLY A 118 4.75 3.04 8.00
N THR A 119 3.50 3.46 8.21
CA THR A 119 2.94 3.66 9.55
C THR A 119 2.89 2.34 10.31
N SER A 120 3.37 2.35 11.55
CA SER A 120 3.34 1.18 12.43
C SER A 120 1.92 0.62 12.58
N ASN A 121 1.78 -0.70 12.58
CA ASN A 121 0.51 -1.41 12.67
C ASN A 121 -0.51 -1.16 11.53
N ALA A 122 -0.10 -0.54 10.42
CA ALA A 122 -0.92 -0.52 9.21
C ALA A 122 -0.76 -1.85 8.45
N SER A 123 -1.86 -2.41 7.91
CA SER A 123 -1.85 -3.68 7.18
C SER A 123 -0.87 -3.68 6.01
N ALA A 124 -0.75 -2.56 5.28
CA ALA A 124 0.23 -2.40 4.21
C ALA A 124 1.67 -2.56 4.72
N THR A 125 2.01 -1.89 5.84
CA THR A 125 3.33 -2.01 6.46
C THR A 125 3.64 -3.45 6.88
N LEU A 126 2.69 -4.08 7.55
CA LEU A 126 2.84 -5.46 8.06
C LEU A 126 2.94 -6.47 6.93
N GLY A 127 2.06 -6.36 5.93
CA GLY A 127 2.02 -7.26 4.78
C GLY A 127 3.27 -7.15 3.91
N ARG A 128 3.65 -5.95 3.47
CA ARG A 128 4.85 -5.70 2.65
C ARG A 128 6.12 -6.18 3.38
N THR A 129 6.24 -5.91 4.68
CA THR A 129 7.37 -6.40 5.50
C THR A 129 7.41 -7.92 5.55
N LYS A 130 6.26 -8.56 5.84
CA LYS A 130 6.14 -10.02 5.91
C LYS A 130 6.50 -10.67 4.58
N GLY A 131 5.89 -10.22 3.50
CA GLY A 131 6.07 -10.80 2.17
C GLY A 131 7.52 -10.70 1.69
N PHE A 132 8.15 -9.54 1.86
CA PHE A 132 9.56 -9.37 1.53
C PHE A 132 10.46 -10.28 2.37
N ALA A 133 10.25 -10.34 3.68
CA ALA A 133 11.04 -11.15 4.60
C ALA A 133 10.90 -12.65 4.35
N GLU A 134 9.74 -13.13 3.88
CA GLU A 134 9.53 -14.55 3.52
C GLU A 134 10.51 -15.01 2.43
N ILE A 135 10.70 -14.19 1.39
CA ILE A 135 11.65 -14.48 0.30
C ILE A 135 13.10 -14.19 0.75
N ALA A 136 13.34 -13.05 1.40
CA ALA A 136 14.68 -12.68 1.85
C ALA A 136 15.35 -13.77 2.72
N LYS A 137 14.60 -14.47 3.55
CA LYS A 137 15.09 -15.58 4.37
C LYS A 137 15.65 -16.77 3.56
N THR A 138 15.27 -16.91 2.30
CA THR A 138 15.79 -17.97 1.41
C THR A 138 17.13 -17.59 0.77
N HIS A 139 17.57 -16.34 0.94
CA HIS A 139 18.82 -15.80 0.41
C HIS A 139 19.80 -15.49 1.56
N PRO A 140 20.70 -16.41 1.92
CA PRO A 140 21.60 -16.24 3.06
C PRO A 140 22.60 -15.09 2.92
N ASN A 141 22.78 -14.58 1.70
CA ASN A 141 23.60 -13.41 1.40
C ASN A 141 22.83 -12.08 1.40
N TRP A 142 21.52 -12.07 1.68
CA TRP A 142 20.75 -10.84 1.86
C TRP A 142 20.73 -10.46 3.35
N GLU A 143 21.29 -9.31 3.67
CA GLU A 143 21.32 -8.79 5.03
C GLU A 143 20.45 -7.53 5.12
N ILE A 144 19.34 -7.62 5.87
CA ILE A 144 18.53 -6.46 6.21
C ILE A 144 19.22 -5.76 7.39
N LEU A 145 19.95 -4.67 7.08
CA LEU A 145 20.75 -3.92 8.05
C LEU A 145 19.88 -3.16 9.06
N ASP A 146 18.77 -2.59 8.58
CA ASP A 146 17.86 -1.81 9.40
C ASP A 146 16.46 -1.71 8.76
N SER A 147 15.44 -1.45 9.60
CA SER A 147 14.03 -1.36 9.17
C SER A 147 13.24 -0.46 10.13
N ASP A 148 13.14 0.82 9.81
CA ASP A 148 12.49 1.84 10.64
C ASP A 148 11.22 2.39 10.02
N ASP A 149 10.28 2.85 10.86
CA ASP A 149 9.04 3.48 10.44
C ASP A 149 9.29 4.90 9.91
N ALA A 150 8.76 5.20 8.73
CA ALA A 150 8.83 6.50 8.09
C ALA A 150 7.42 7.02 7.71
N ASP A 151 6.37 6.45 8.30
CA ASP A 151 4.99 6.95 8.38
C ASP A 151 4.33 7.27 7.02
N PHE A 152 4.77 6.66 5.93
CA PHE A 152 4.31 6.94 4.56
C PHE A 152 4.45 8.41 4.13
N THR A 153 5.43 9.14 4.67
CA THR A 153 5.62 10.55 4.33
C THR A 153 7.00 10.82 3.73
N THR A 154 7.08 11.75 2.78
CA THR A 154 8.33 12.20 2.15
C THR A 154 9.34 12.69 3.19
N ALA A 155 8.89 13.50 4.16
CA ALA A 155 9.77 14.08 5.17
C ALA A 155 10.40 13.00 6.06
N LYS A 156 9.61 12.03 6.51
CA LYS A 156 10.10 10.91 7.33
C LYS A 156 10.96 9.95 6.54
N GLY A 157 10.58 9.65 5.28
CA GLY A 157 11.40 8.85 4.38
C GLY A 157 12.80 9.44 4.21
N ARG A 158 12.88 10.76 4.03
CA ARG A 158 14.16 11.48 3.98
C ARG A 158 14.94 11.37 5.29
N GLU A 159 14.31 11.68 6.43
CA GLU A 159 14.93 11.63 7.76
C GLU A 159 15.54 10.25 8.07
N VAL A 160 14.77 9.18 7.84
CA VAL A 160 15.21 7.80 8.09
C VAL A 160 16.33 7.41 7.13
N MET A 161 16.23 7.79 5.86
CA MET A 161 17.29 7.50 4.90
C MET A 161 18.59 8.26 5.22
N GLU A 162 18.54 9.52 5.65
CA GLU A 162 19.70 10.28 6.12
C GLU A 162 20.38 9.57 7.29
N LYS A 163 19.60 9.07 8.26
CA LYS A 163 20.10 8.27 9.38
C LYS A 163 20.82 7.00 8.89
N TYR A 164 20.25 6.26 7.94
CA TYR A 164 20.85 5.05 7.41
C TYR A 164 22.17 5.33 6.67
N LEU A 165 22.24 6.40 5.87
CA LEU A 165 23.45 6.81 5.16
C LEU A 165 24.57 7.26 6.10
N GLN A 166 24.25 7.77 7.28
CA GLN A 166 25.24 8.08 8.32
C GLN A 166 25.73 6.83 9.05
N LYS A 167 24.83 5.85 9.26
CA LYS A 167 25.11 4.64 10.03
C LYS A 167 25.84 3.57 9.22
N TYR A 168 25.46 3.42 7.95
CA TYR A 168 25.94 2.38 7.06
C TYR A 168 26.69 2.96 5.86
N LYS A 169 27.93 2.47 5.65
CA LYS A 169 28.76 2.93 4.52
C LYS A 169 28.35 2.30 3.19
N ASP A 170 27.85 1.07 3.27
CA ASP A 170 27.54 0.22 2.13
C ASP A 170 26.06 -0.20 2.20
N ILE A 171 25.22 0.47 1.41
CA ILE A 171 23.82 0.16 1.22
C ILE A 171 23.65 -0.14 -0.26
N ASP A 172 23.21 -1.35 -0.59
CA ASP A 172 22.98 -1.79 -1.96
C ASP A 172 21.55 -1.58 -2.42
N VAL A 173 20.59 -1.80 -1.51
CA VAL A 173 19.16 -1.80 -1.82
C VAL A 173 18.39 -1.03 -0.75
N VAL A 174 17.48 -0.19 -1.21
CA VAL A 174 16.45 0.43 -0.38
C VAL A 174 15.09 -0.13 -0.79
N VAL A 175 14.40 -0.74 0.16
CA VAL A 175 12.98 -1.12 0.03
C VAL A 175 12.16 -0.05 0.73
N SER A 176 11.51 0.81 -0.02
CA SER A 176 10.69 1.90 0.50
C SER A 176 9.22 1.59 0.28
N GLN A 177 8.47 1.40 1.34
CA GLN A 177 7.11 0.84 1.31
C GLN A 177 6.03 1.80 0.77
N ASN A 178 6.40 2.97 0.24
CA ASN A 178 5.55 3.77 -0.63
C ASN A 178 6.36 4.82 -1.40
N ASP A 179 5.74 5.42 -2.40
CA ASP A 179 6.34 6.40 -3.30
C ASP A 179 6.78 7.68 -2.60
N ASP A 180 5.98 8.20 -1.68
CA ASP A 180 6.31 9.43 -0.95
C ASP A 180 7.60 9.28 -0.15
N MET A 181 7.76 8.17 0.59
CA MET A 181 9.01 7.89 1.29
C MET A 181 10.18 7.69 0.32
N THR A 182 9.92 7.05 -0.83
CA THR A 182 10.93 6.87 -1.89
C THR A 182 11.43 8.20 -2.42
N PHE A 183 10.54 9.19 -2.60
CA PHE A 183 10.96 10.54 -3.02
C PHE A 183 11.88 11.19 -1.98
N GLY A 184 11.56 11.08 -0.71
CA GLY A 184 12.41 11.54 0.39
C GLY A 184 13.76 10.82 0.42
N ALA A 185 13.77 9.50 0.22
CA ALA A 185 15.00 8.71 0.15
C ALA A 185 15.90 9.15 -1.02
N ILE A 186 15.32 9.41 -2.20
CA ILE A 186 16.06 9.91 -3.37
C ILE A 186 16.76 11.24 -3.04
N GLU A 187 16.08 12.14 -2.33
CA GLU A 187 16.67 13.43 -1.91
C GLU A 187 17.86 13.22 -0.97
N ALA A 188 17.71 12.37 0.05
CA ALA A 188 18.76 12.05 1.01
C ALA A 188 19.99 11.39 0.33
N ILE A 189 19.75 10.43 -0.55
CA ILE A 189 20.81 9.70 -1.27
C ILE A 189 21.60 10.66 -2.17
N ARG A 190 20.91 11.55 -2.91
CA ARG A 190 21.54 12.57 -3.75
C ARG A 190 22.35 13.58 -2.93
N ALA A 191 21.82 14.01 -1.78
CA ALA A 191 22.52 14.92 -0.88
C ALA A 191 23.80 14.28 -0.31
N ALA A 192 23.85 12.96 -0.17
CA ALA A 192 25.04 12.19 0.21
C ALA A 192 26.02 11.94 -0.96
N GLY A 193 25.73 12.47 -2.15
CA GLY A 193 26.60 12.32 -3.34
C GLY A 193 26.50 10.96 -4.01
N LYS A 194 25.45 10.17 -3.71
CA LYS A 194 25.20 8.86 -4.31
C LYS A 194 24.10 8.93 -5.36
N THR A 195 24.05 7.92 -6.22
CA THR A 195 23.06 7.77 -7.29
C THR A 195 22.13 6.59 -7.03
N THR A 196 20.93 6.65 -7.60
CA THR A 196 19.90 5.62 -7.45
C THR A 196 19.51 5.03 -8.80
N GLY A 197 18.93 3.85 -8.77
CA GLY A 197 18.26 3.29 -9.95
C GLY A 197 19.17 2.51 -10.87
N THR A 198 18.80 2.47 -12.14
CA THR A 198 19.49 1.68 -13.16
C THR A 198 20.93 2.19 -13.38
N GLY A 199 21.92 1.37 -13.03
CA GLY A 199 23.34 1.74 -13.11
C GLY A 199 23.81 2.67 -12.00
N GLY A 200 22.96 3.00 -11.03
CA GLY A 200 23.31 3.79 -9.86
C GLY A 200 23.98 2.98 -8.75
N ASP A 201 24.34 3.68 -7.68
CA ASP A 201 24.98 3.08 -6.50
C ASP A 201 24.01 2.25 -5.67
N ILE A 202 22.74 2.65 -5.62
CA ILE A 202 21.69 2.07 -4.78
C ILE A 202 20.49 1.68 -5.63
N THR A 203 20.07 0.42 -5.52
CA THR A 203 18.83 -0.08 -6.10
C THR A 203 17.64 0.39 -5.28
N LEU A 204 16.62 0.99 -5.91
CA LEU A 204 15.39 1.44 -5.27
C LEU A 204 14.21 0.58 -5.67
N ILE A 205 13.52 0.04 -4.67
CA ILE A 205 12.23 -0.64 -4.77
C ILE A 205 11.19 0.25 -4.11
N SER A 206 10.14 0.62 -4.85
CA SER A 206 9.04 1.47 -4.40
C SER A 206 7.70 0.72 -4.47
N PHE A 207 6.68 1.29 -3.85
CA PHE A 207 5.31 0.78 -3.88
C PHE A 207 4.35 1.95 -4.08
N ASP A 208 3.21 1.71 -4.63
CA ASP A 208 1.99 2.46 -4.93
C ASP A 208 1.77 2.61 -6.45
N GLY A 209 2.79 2.87 -7.23
CA GLY A 209 2.68 3.04 -8.67
C GLY A 209 2.06 4.39 -9.05
N THR A 210 2.32 5.44 -8.28
CA THR A 210 1.84 6.79 -8.63
C THR A 210 2.48 7.28 -9.92
N ARG A 211 1.78 8.17 -10.65
CA ARG A 211 2.30 8.73 -11.90
C ARG A 211 3.71 9.31 -11.75
N SER A 212 3.93 10.03 -10.66
CA SER A 212 5.24 10.64 -10.37
C SER A 212 6.35 9.62 -10.14
N ALA A 213 6.03 8.48 -9.53
CA ALA A 213 6.99 7.39 -9.34
C ALA A 213 7.22 6.63 -10.66
N LEU A 214 6.17 6.38 -11.44
CA LEU A 214 6.31 5.74 -12.75
C LEU A 214 7.14 6.57 -13.74
N GLU A 215 7.08 7.90 -13.68
CA GLU A 215 8.01 8.78 -14.44
C GLU A 215 9.47 8.56 -13.99
N LYS A 216 9.70 8.30 -12.71
CA LYS A 216 11.03 7.98 -12.17
C LYS A 216 11.48 6.56 -12.53
N VAL A 217 10.55 5.61 -12.61
CA VAL A 217 10.82 4.26 -13.15
C VAL A 217 11.23 4.39 -14.62
N LYS A 218 10.46 5.14 -15.44
CA LYS A 218 10.78 5.40 -16.85
C LYS A 218 12.18 5.99 -17.03
N SER A 219 12.54 6.96 -16.20
CA SER A 219 13.86 7.60 -16.25
C SER A 219 15.00 6.78 -15.63
N GLY A 220 14.67 5.62 -15.02
CA GLY A 220 15.64 4.75 -14.39
C GLY A 220 16.12 5.21 -13.00
N VAL A 221 15.48 6.19 -12.38
CA VAL A 221 15.79 6.67 -11.01
C VAL A 221 15.25 5.71 -9.95
N ILE A 222 14.10 5.10 -10.20
CA ILE A 222 13.53 3.98 -9.44
C ILE A 222 13.67 2.72 -10.31
N ASN A 223 14.08 1.61 -9.74
CA ASN A 223 14.29 0.38 -10.49
C ASN A 223 12.98 -0.38 -10.73
N VAL A 224 12.13 -0.44 -9.72
CA VAL A 224 10.85 -1.11 -9.75
C VAL A 224 9.85 -0.41 -8.83
N ASP A 225 8.60 -0.41 -9.25
CA ASP A 225 7.47 0.06 -8.47
C ASP A 225 6.38 -1.01 -8.46
N ILE A 226 5.99 -1.42 -7.26
CA ILE A 226 4.95 -2.42 -7.04
C ILE A 226 3.63 -1.67 -6.89
N GLU A 227 2.69 -1.91 -7.79
CA GLU A 227 1.41 -1.22 -7.75
C GLU A 227 0.64 -1.52 -6.47
N CYS A 228 0.05 -0.49 -5.88
CA CYS A 228 -1.04 -0.55 -4.92
C CYS A 228 -2.18 0.29 -5.50
N ASN A 229 -3.17 -0.38 -6.10
CA ASN A 229 -4.16 0.29 -6.93
C ASN A 229 -5.24 0.99 -6.08
N PRO A 230 -5.32 2.34 -6.08
CA PRO A 230 -6.31 3.08 -5.29
C PRO A 230 -7.70 3.13 -5.95
N LEU A 231 -7.85 2.66 -7.19
CA LEU A 231 -9.10 2.70 -7.94
C LEU A 231 -10.07 1.59 -7.50
N GLN A 232 -10.39 1.56 -6.21
CA GLN A 232 -11.22 0.53 -5.59
C GLN A 232 -12.73 0.82 -5.72
N GLY A 233 -13.10 2.01 -6.18
CA GLY A 233 -14.49 2.45 -6.25
C GLY A 233 -15.41 1.55 -7.09
N THR A 234 -14.92 1.00 -8.20
CA THR A 234 -15.67 0.08 -9.05
C THR A 234 -15.98 -1.25 -8.35
N TYR A 235 -15.03 -1.78 -7.60
CA TYR A 235 -15.22 -2.99 -6.79
C TYR A 235 -16.24 -2.78 -5.67
N ILE A 236 -16.18 -1.62 -4.99
CA ILE A 236 -17.13 -1.24 -3.94
C ILE A 236 -18.54 -1.10 -4.53
N GLN A 237 -18.65 -0.43 -5.68
CA GLN A 237 -19.94 -0.27 -6.36
C GLN A 237 -20.56 -1.62 -6.75
N GLU A 238 -19.75 -2.56 -7.26
CA GLU A 238 -20.22 -3.90 -7.60
C GLU A 238 -20.70 -4.66 -6.36
N ILE A 239 -19.96 -4.59 -5.25
CA ILE A 239 -20.37 -5.19 -3.98
C ILE A 239 -21.71 -4.63 -3.51
N ILE A 240 -21.89 -3.30 -3.53
CA ILE A 240 -23.14 -2.65 -3.13
C ILE A 240 -24.30 -3.11 -4.04
N ASN A 241 -24.11 -3.10 -5.36
CA ASN A 241 -25.13 -3.53 -6.31
C ASN A 241 -25.60 -4.98 -6.04
N ARG A 242 -24.63 -5.89 -5.81
CA ARG A 242 -24.95 -7.29 -5.48
C ARG A 242 -25.72 -7.43 -4.16
N LEU A 243 -25.34 -6.65 -3.14
CA LEU A 243 -26.07 -6.62 -1.87
C LEU A 243 -27.49 -6.10 -2.03
N GLU A 244 -27.73 -5.07 -2.85
CA GLU A 244 -29.05 -4.53 -3.18
C GLU A 244 -29.90 -5.55 -3.95
N ASP A 245 -29.29 -6.38 -4.79
CA ASP A 245 -29.95 -7.47 -5.51
C ASP A 245 -30.20 -8.71 -4.62
N GLY A 246 -29.81 -8.66 -3.34
CA GLY A 246 -29.94 -9.75 -2.37
C GLY A 246 -28.96 -10.90 -2.58
N GLU A 247 -27.89 -10.66 -3.30
CA GLU A 247 -26.82 -11.63 -3.55
C GLU A 247 -25.81 -11.67 -2.40
N SER A 248 -25.11 -12.78 -2.28
CA SER A 248 -23.93 -12.90 -1.41
C SER A 248 -22.71 -12.28 -2.07
N VAL A 249 -21.84 -11.68 -1.28
CA VAL A 249 -20.55 -11.15 -1.72
C VAL A 249 -19.39 -11.84 -1.03
N ASP A 250 -18.24 -11.88 -1.70
CA ASP A 250 -17.04 -12.44 -1.10
C ASP A 250 -16.54 -11.54 0.04
N LYS A 251 -16.04 -12.19 1.08
CA LYS A 251 -15.49 -11.49 2.26
C LYS A 251 -14.22 -10.69 1.91
N ILE A 252 -13.37 -11.23 1.04
CA ILE A 252 -12.09 -10.65 0.62
C ILE A 252 -12.11 -10.48 -0.89
N ASN A 253 -11.89 -9.26 -1.36
CA ASN A 253 -11.88 -8.88 -2.76
C ASN A 253 -10.55 -8.18 -3.07
N TYR A 254 -9.63 -8.91 -3.69
CA TYR A 254 -8.35 -8.33 -4.12
C TYR A 254 -8.50 -7.52 -5.40
N VAL A 255 -7.86 -6.36 -5.43
CA VAL A 255 -7.73 -5.57 -6.67
C VAL A 255 -6.57 -6.11 -7.52
N GLU A 256 -6.70 -5.96 -8.85
CA GLU A 256 -5.61 -6.34 -9.76
C GLU A 256 -4.48 -5.31 -9.70
N GLU A 257 -3.25 -5.80 -9.59
CA GLU A 257 -2.04 -4.99 -9.44
C GLU A 257 -0.88 -5.56 -10.26
N LYS A 258 0.06 -4.68 -10.59
CA LYS A 258 1.20 -5.01 -11.48
C LYS A 258 2.52 -4.57 -10.86
N VAL A 259 3.60 -5.11 -11.44
CA VAL A 259 4.97 -4.72 -11.13
C VAL A 259 5.50 -3.89 -12.29
N TYR A 260 5.87 -2.64 -12.04
CA TYR A 260 6.34 -1.71 -13.06
C TYR A 260 7.85 -1.55 -13.05
N THR A 261 8.45 -1.77 -14.19
CA THR A 261 9.87 -1.59 -14.47
C THR A 261 10.04 -0.75 -15.73
N GLN A 262 11.27 -0.37 -16.07
CA GLN A 262 11.53 0.32 -17.34
C GLN A 262 11.03 -0.45 -18.58
N LYS A 263 10.86 -1.78 -18.48
CA LYS A 263 10.43 -2.62 -19.61
C LYS A 263 8.94 -2.45 -19.94
N ASN A 264 8.10 -2.12 -18.96
CA ASN A 264 6.64 -2.11 -19.14
C ASN A 264 5.95 -0.80 -18.71
N VAL A 265 6.64 0.11 -18.04
CA VAL A 265 6.04 1.35 -17.51
C VAL A 265 5.39 2.22 -18.59
N LEU A 266 5.92 2.21 -19.82
CA LEU A 266 5.37 3.01 -20.92
C LEU A 266 3.96 2.59 -21.31
N SER A 267 3.60 1.33 -21.11
CA SER A 267 2.27 0.81 -21.48
C SER A 267 1.13 1.34 -20.60
N VAL A 268 1.44 1.92 -19.45
CA VAL A 268 0.45 2.38 -18.47
C VAL A 268 0.55 3.86 -18.14
N LEU A 269 1.70 4.48 -18.39
CA LEU A 269 1.99 5.85 -17.95
C LEU A 269 1.06 6.88 -18.59
N GLY A 270 0.58 6.65 -19.82
CA GLY A 270 -0.35 7.53 -20.52
C GLY A 270 -1.71 7.63 -19.81
N ASP A 271 -2.20 6.52 -19.32
CA ASP A 271 -3.54 6.37 -18.74
C ASP A 271 -3.54 6.44 -17.20
N ARG A 272 -2.36 6.57 -16.58
CA ARG A 272 -2.23 6.66 -15.13
C ARG A 272 -2.86 7.96 -14.60
N VAL A 273 -3.86 7.83 -13.73
CA VAL A 273 -4.65 8.94 -13.19
C VAL A 273 -4.31 9.31 -11.75
N TYR A 274 -3.47 8.52 -11.08
CA TYR A 274 -3.02 8.74 -9.70
C TYR A 274 -1.50 8.73 -9.59
#